data_7fceb4dc23749ddc083d1264d02c9af2
#
_entry.id   7fceb4dc23749ddc083d1264d02c9af2
#
_cell.length_a   1.000
_cell.length_b   1.000
_cell.length_c   1.000
_cell.angle_alpha   90.00
_cell.angle_beta   90.00
_cell.angle_gamma   90.00
#
_symmetry.space_group_name_H-M   'P 1'
#
loop_
_entity.id
_entity.type
_entity.pdbx_description
1 polymer ?
#
loop_
_entity_poly.entity_id
_entity_poly.type
_entity_poly.pdbx_seq_one_letter_code
_entity_poly.pdbx_strand_id
1 'polypeptide(L)'
;VYKRQGGVVRCAGQAAESAASGNGRRARGIPSSGGGLFPAGVSRRRAFDIVCLAAIFLILAGVSALRLEVGNDYGKYVENFHEIWAGTDQAYVVTEAGFNFVVWLIYTISGYENYLLVFAVFGAVTAFLFLKALYEQSECFWQSFAMFMLLGVYFRTFTTVRYYLALAAALYGIRFVLRRQYGCFVIWIGIAALFHKSVLMVLPLYLLAVLPWKKWIAPALTVIGGIGFVFQRPLLNLALTWYPTYRDTVYLSQDIGLKANASGILRLSLIHI
;
A
#
# COMPACT_ATOMS: atom_id res chain seq x y z
N VAL A 1 6.40 -24.42 8.69
CA VAL A 1 7.67 -24.18 9.41
C VAL A 1 8.57 -23.38 8.47
N TYR A 2 8.47 -22.06 8.53
CA TYR A 2 9.36 -21.17 7.78
C TYR A 2 10.62 -20.94 8.61
N LYS A 3 11.66 -21.68 8.30
CA LYS A 3 12.99 -21.45 8.85
C LYS A 3 13.58 -20.24 8.10
N ARG A 4 13.71 -19.12 8.78
CA ARG A 4 14.39 -17.93 8.30
C ARG A 4 15.86 -18.24 8.08
N GLN A 5 16.25 -18.61 6.86
CA GLN A 5 17.64 -18.47 6.45
C GLN A 5 17.84 -16.99 6.11
N GLY A 6 18.68 -16.31 6.87
CA GLY A 6 19.15 -14.97 6.58
C GLY A 6 20.04 -15.00 5.33
N GLY A 7 19.40 -14.86 4.19
CA GLY A 7 20.06 -14.78 2.90
C GLY A 7 19.14 -14.03 1.95
N VAL A 8 19.63 -12.93 1.42
CA VAL A 8 19.07 -12.22 0.27
C VAL A 8 18.75 -13.24 -0.81
N VAL A 9 17.47 -13.44 -1.13
CA VAL A 9 17.06 -14.30 -2.23
C VAL A 9 17.58 -13.66 -3.51
N ARG A 10 18.45 -14.39 -4.19
CA ARG A 10 19.12 -13.95 -5.41
C ARG A 10 18.13 -14.04 -6.56
N CYS A 11 17.86 -12.94 -7.25
CA CYS A 11 17.23 -12.97 -8.56
C CYS A 11 18.07 -13.82 -9.52
N ALA A 12 17.44 -14.56 -10.42
CA ALA A 12 18.02 -15.62 -11.24
C ALA A 12 19.33 -15.29 -12.02
N GLY A 13 19.75 -14.04 -12.10
CA GLY A 13 21.03 -13.63 -12.71
C GLY A 13 22.29 -13.92 -11.87
N GLN A 14 22.15 -14.24 -10.58
CA GLN A 14 23.30 -14.50 -9.71
C GLN A 14 23.60 -16.00 -9.51
N ALA A 15 22.75 -16.88 -10.02
CA ALA A 15 22.97 -18.33 -9.91
C ALA A 15 24.12 -18.85 -10.81
N ALA A 16 24.42 -18.13 -11.89
CA ALA A 16 25.50 -18.54 -12.83
C ALA A 16 26.92 -18.23 -12.30
N GLU A 17 27.09 -17.23 -11.45
CA GLU A 17 28.41 -16.84 -10.95
C GLU A 17 28.89 -17.69 -9.76
N SER A 18 27.98 -18.36 -9.05
CA SER A 18 28.33 -19.18 -7.87
C SER A 18 28.87 -20.57 -8.22
N ALA A 19 28.68 -21.04 -9.45
CA ALA A 19 29.17 -22.37 -9.91
C ALA A 19 30.63 -22.37 -10.37
N ALA A 20 31.24 -21.21 -10.64
CA ALA A 20 32.56 -21.08 -11.19
C ALA A 20 33.67 -20.82 -10.16
N SER A 21 33.40 -20.67 -8.88
CA SER A 21 34.38 -20.35 -7.83
C SER A 21 34.47 -21.42 -6.75
N GLY A 22 34.74 -22.63 -7.13
CA GLY A 22 35.14 -23.71 -6.23
C GLY A 22 36.63 -24.05 -6.44
N ASN A 23 37.52 -23.27 -5.88
CA ASN A 23 38.81 -23.83 -5.38
C ASN A 23 39.69 -22.74 -4.70
N GLY A 24 40.03 -22.99 -3.45
CA GLY A 24 41.36 -22.84 -2.85
C GLY A 24 41.93 -21.43 -2.64
N ARG A 25 42.08 -21.08 -1.43
CA ARG A 25 43.25 -20.56 -0.69
C ARG A 25 42.90 -19.49 0.34
N ARG A 26 43.14 -19.85 1.59
CA ARG A 26 43.26 -18.89 2.70
C ARG A 26 44.36 -17.88 2.38
N ALA A 27 44.00 -16.61 2.23
CA ALA A 27 44.90 -15.48 2.33
C ALA A 27 44.56 -14.67 3.58
N ARG A 28 45.55 -14.54 4.47
CA ARG A 28 45.48 -13.66 5.67
C ARG A 28 45.30 -12.21 5.20
N GLY A 29 44.22 -11.60 5.64
CA GLY A 29 43.89 -10.22 5.32
C GLY A 29 44.75 -9.25 6.12
N ILE A 30 45.31 -8.29 5.44
CA ILE A 30 45.91 -7.06 5.95
C ILE A 30 44.77 -6.09 6.28
N PRO A 31 44.71 -5.45 7.46
CA PRO A 31 43.67 -4.45 7.71
C PRO A 31 44.01 -3.16 6.96
N SER A 32 43.27 -2.86 5.91
CA SER A 32 43.35 -1.54 5.27
C SER A 32 42.53 -0.55 6.09
N SER A 33 43.20 0.35 6.78
CA SER A 33 42.65 1.58 7.38
C SER A 33 42.25 2.53 6.26
N GLY A 34 41.00 2.41 5.79
CA GLY A 34 40.38 3.37 4.90
C GLY A 34 39.23 4.05 5.67
N GLY A 35 39.39 5.34 6.01
CA GLY A 35 38.34 6.16 6.61
C GLY A 35 37.13 6.21 5.71
N GLY A 36 36.12 5.37 5.98
CA GLY A 36 34.88 5.33 5.25
C GLY A 36 33.84 6.24 5.91
N LEU A 37 33.15 6.98 5.08
CA LEU A 37 32.02 7.86 5.41
C LEU A 37 30.82 7.13 6.07
N PHE A 38 30.93 5.82 6.32
CA PHE A 38 29.83 4.99 6.82
C PHE A 38 30.15 4.43 8.21
N PRO A 39 29.15 4.35 9.11
CA PRO A 39 29.33 3.77 10.43
C PRO A 39 29.78 2.30 10.32
N ALA A 40 30.74 1.93 11.15
CA ALA A 40 31.31 0.60 11.20
C ALA A 40 30.22 -0.46 11.36
N GLY A 41 30.03 -1.31 10.33
CA GLY A 41 29.08 -2.44 10.35
C GLY A 41 28.13 -2.55 9.15
N VAL A 42 28.06 -1.55 8.25
CA VAL A 42 27.20 -1.63 7.05
C VAL A 42 28.01 -2.18 5.88
N SER A 43 27.58 -3.32 5.34
CA SER A 43 28.18 -3.87 4.10
C SER A 43 28.00 -2.86 2.96
N ARG A 44 29.04 -2.75 2.10
CA ARG A 44 29.02 -1.85 0.92
C ARG A 44 27.80 -2.03 0.02
N ARG A 45 27.31 -3.28 -0.13
CA ARG A 45 26.08 -3.59 -0.86
C ARG A 45 24.83 -3.01 -0.17
N ARG A 46 24.76 -3.14 1.14
CA ARG A 46 23.62 -2.62 1.92
C ARG A 46 23.58 -1.09 1.88
N ALA A 47 24.73 -0.43 1.91
CA ALA A 47 24.80 1.02 1.75
C ALA A 47 24.30 1.47 0.37
N PHE A 48 24.70 0.77 -0.68
CA PHE A 48 24.23 1.03 -2.05
C PHE A 48 22.71 0.84 -2.19
N ASP A 49 22.14 -0.25 -1.64
CA ASP A 49 20.71 -0.51 -1.64
C ASP A 49 19.93 0.62 -0.95
N ILE A 50 20.42 1.11 0.20
CA ILE A 50 19.80 2.21 0.93
C ILE A 50 19.82 3.49 0.10
N VAL A 51 20.96 3.82 -0.54
CA VAL A 51 21.09 5.01 -1.38
C VAL A 51 20.12 4.94 -2.58
N CYS A 52 20.05 3.79 -3.25
CA CYS A 52 19.12 3.59 -4.37
C CYS A 52 17.66 3.72 -3.92
N LEU A 53 17.28 3.11 -2.80
CA LEU A 53 15.93 3.22 -2.26
C LEU A 53 15.60 4.67 -1.85
N ALA A 54 16.55 5.39 -1.24
CA ALA A 54 16.37 6.79 -0.90
C ALA A 54 16.21 7.66 -2.15
N ALA A 55 16.99 7.41 -3.21
CA ALA A 55 16.86 8.11 -4.48
C ALA A 55 15.48 7.85 -5.13
N ILE A 56 15.04 6.60 -5.18
CA ILE A 56 13.70 6.24 -5.68
C ILE A 56 12.62 6.93 -4.86
N PHE A 57 12.74 6.88 -3.53
CA PHE A 57 11.79 7.55 -2.64
C PHE A 57 11.71 9.05 -2.90
N LEU A 58 12.84 9.73 -3.00
CA LEU A 58 12.90 11.17 -3.26
C LEU A 58 12.27 11.54 -4.61
N ILE A 59 12.50 10.73 -5.64
CA ILE A 59 11.89 10.93 -6.95
C ILE A 59 10.36 10.78 -6.86
N LEU A 60 9.87 9.69 -6.27
CA LEU A 60 8.43 9.43 -6.16
C LEU A 60 7.74 10.46 -5.27
N ALA A 61 8.32 10.77 -4.11
CA ALA A 61 7.80 11.80 -3.21
C ALA A 61 7.83 13.19 -3.86
N GLY A 62 8.92 13.54 -4.57
CA GLY A 62 9.06 14.80 -5.30
C GLY A 62 8.01 14.97 -6.39
N VAL A 63 7.81 13.96 -7.23
CA VAL A 63 6.76 13.98 -8.27
C VAL A 63 5.37 14.11 -7.63
N SER A 64 5.12 13.40 -6.51
CA SER A 64 3.85 13.54 -5.80
C SER A 64 3.66 14.90 -5.16
N ALA A 65 4.72 15.54 -4.67
CA ALA A 65 4.68 16.84 -4.02
C ALA A 65 4.48 17.99 -5.01
N LEU A 66 5.10 17.88 -6.20
CA LEU A 66 5.08 18.93 -7.23
C LEU A 66 3.87 18.85 -8.16
N ARG A 67 2.95 17.93 -7.93
CA ARG A 67 1.75 17.78 -8.75
C ARG A 67 0.80 18.97 -8.58
N LEU A 68 0.39 19.55 -9.70
CA LEU A 68 -0.63 20.59 -9.79
C LEU A 68 -1.74 20.09 -10.70
N GLU A 69 -2.98 20.15 -10.25
CA GLU A 69 -4.18 19.76 -11.00
C GLU A 69 -4.15 18.33 -11.59
N VAL A 70 -3.36 17.43 -10.97
CA VAL A 70 -3.24 16.05 -11.40
C VAL A 70 -4.08 15.12 -10.51
N GLY A 71 -5.00 14.39 -11.15
CA GLY A 71 -5.93 13.46 -10.51
C GLY A 71 -7.37 13.96 -10.58
N ASN A 72 -8.33 13.06 -10.86
CA ASN A 72 -9.74 13.41 -11.02
C ASN A 72 -10.37 14.07 -9.79
N ASP A 73 -9.86 13.75 -8.61
CA ASP A 73 -10.40 14.24 -7.34
C ASP A 73 -9.60 15.42 -6.77
N TYR A 74 -8.63 15.98 -7.52
CA TYR A 74 -7.75 17.05 -7.04
C TYR A 74 -8.54 18.24 -6.49
N GLY A 75 -9.46 18.79 -7.29
CA GLY A 75 -10.28 19.94 -6.89
C GLY A 75 -11.12 19.68 -5.63
N LYS A 76 -11.73 18.48 -5.54
CA LYS A 76 -12.49 18.06 -4.34
C LYS A 76 -11.61 17.98 -3.10
N TYR A 77 -10.34 17.53 -3.24
CA TYR A 77 -9.44 17.52 -2.10
C TYR A 77 -9.08 18.91 -1.62
N VAL A 78 -8.82 19.85 -2.55
CA VAL A 78 -8.52 21.25 -2.19
C VAL A 78 -9.71 21.88 -1.48
N GLU A 79 -10.92 21.66 -1.99
CA GLU A 79 -12.18 22.12 -1.35
C GLU A 79 -12.34 21.49 0.05
N ASN A 80 -12.18 20.18 0.20
CA ASN A 80 -12.23 19.52 1.49
C ASN A 80 -11.19 20.05 2.48
N PHE A 81 -9.98 20.39 2.03
CA PHE A 81 -8.95 20.96 2.89
C PHE A 81 -9.36 22.35 3.40
N HIS A 82 -9.95 23.15 2.52
CA HIS A 82 -10.50 24.45 2.89
C HIS A 82 -11.61 24.33 3.93
N GLU A 83 -12.57 23.42 3.71
CA GLU A 83 -13.67 23.15 4.63
C GLU A 83 -13.19 22.68 6.01
N ILE A 84 -12.19 21.77 6.05
CA ILE A 84 -11.60 21.30 7.31
C ILE A 84 -10.96 22.45 8.08
N TRP A 85 -10.31 23.39 7.39
CA TRP A 85 -9.68 24.55 8.01
C TRP A 85 -10.68 25.59 8.49
N ALA A 86 -11.70 25.86 7.68
CA ALA A 86 -12.75 26.82 8.01
C ALA A 86 -13.64 26.33 9.16
N GLY A 87 -13.59 25.05 9.53
CA GLY A 87 -14.38 24.48 10.62
C GLY A 87 -15.89 24.50 10.35
N THR A 88 -16.28 24.50 9.08
CA THR A 88 -17.68 24.49 8.68
C THR A 88 -18.29 23.10 8.95
N ASP A 89 -19.31 23.06 9.82
CA ASP A 89 -20.09 21.84 10.10
C ASP A 89 -20.85 21.30 8.88
N GLN A 90 -20.79 22.00 7.78
CA GLN A 90 -21.46 21.68 6.51
C GLN A 90 -20.57 20.95 5.51
N ALA A 91 -19.41 20.45 5.91
CA ALA A 91 -18.61 19.60 5.03
C ALA A 91 -19.45 18.39 4.61
N TYR A 92 -20.03 18.46 3.43
CA TYR A 92 -20.93 17.44 2.85
C TYR A 92 -20.21 16.09 2.65
N VAL A 93 -18.91 16.07 2.80
CA VAL A 93 -18.08 14.86 2.77
C VAL A 93 -17.58 14.61 4.19
N VAL A 94 -18.21 13.64 4.86
CA VAL A 94 -17.70 13.11 6.13
C VAL A 94 -16.35 12.45 5.85
N THR A 95 -15.29 13.23 5.98
CA THR A 95 -13.92 12.72 5.85
C THR A 95 -13.50 12.07 7.17
N GLU A 96 -12.61 11.10 7.09
CA GLU A 96 -12.17 10.34 8.27
C GLU A 96 -11.32 11.20 9.20
N ALA A 97 -11.47 10.96 10.52
CA ALA A 97 -10.87 11.78 11.57
C ALA A 97 -9.34 11.92 11.48
N GLY A 98 -8.62 10.87 11.11
CA GLY A 98 -7.15 10.91 10.96
C GLY A 98 -6.72 11.79 9.79
N PHE A 99 -7.47 11.75 8.69
CA PHE A 99 -7.22 12.63 7.55
C PHE A 99 -7.45 14.10 7.94
N ASN A 100 -8.58 14.42 8.55
CA ASN A 100 -8.91 15.78 8.99
C ASN A 100 -7.87 16.32 9.97
N PHE A 101 -7.44 15.51 10.92
CA PHE A 101 -6.43 15.89 11.91
C PHE A 101 -5.09 16.25 11.23
N VAL A 102 -4.63 15.47 10.26
CA VAL A 102 -3.35 15.76 9.57
C VAL A 102 -3.46 17.03 8.74
N VAL A 103 -4.57 17.25 8.03
CA VAL A 103 -4.81 18.48 7.25
C VAL A 103 -4.80 19.70 8.17
N TRP A 104 -5.58 19.64 9.25
CA TRP A 104 -5.64 20.72 10.24
C TRP A 104 -4.27 21.00 10.86
N LEU A 105 -3.52 19.97 11.21
CA LEU A 105 -2.18 20.10 11.79
C LEU A 105 -1.21 20.80 10.83
N ILE A 106 -1.21 20.41 9.55
CA ILE A 106 -0.34 21.00 8.53
C ILE A 106 -0.67 22.49 8.35
N TYR A 107 -1.95 22.85 8.28
CA TYR A 107 -2.37 24.23 8.11
C TYR A 107 -2.07 25.07 9.36
N THR A 108 -2.22 24.50 10.56
CA THR A 108 -1.84 25.15 11.82
C THR A 108 -0.34 25.44 11.87
N ILE A 109 0.51 24.48 11.46
CA ILE A 109 1.98 24.66 11.43
C ILE A 109 2.40 25.67 10.34
N SER A 110 1.74 25.63 9.18
CA SER A 110 2.04 26.56 8.07
C SER A 110 1.54 27.98 8.32
N GLY A 111 0.53 28.14 9.17
CA GLY A 111 -0.15 29.43 9.40
C GLY A 111 -1.06 29.88 8.26
N TYR A 112 -1.20 29.09 7.20
CA TYR A 112 -2.05 29.35 6.03
C TYR A 112 -2.46 28.05 5.32
N GLU A 113 -3.42 28.13 4.40
CA GLU A 113 -3.92 27.00 3.62
C GLU A 113 -2.88 26.51 2.59
N ASN A 114 -2.00 25.62 3.02
CA ASN A 114 -0.94 25.06 2.18
C ASN A 114 -1.33 23.67 1.66
N TYR A 115 -2.26 23.62 0.69
CA TYR A 115 -2.74 22.36 0.12
C TYR A 115 -1.63 21.56 -0.59
N LEU A 116 -0.61 22.22 -1.15
CA LEU A 116 0.53 21.53 -1.77
C LEU A 116 1.34 20.74 -0.72
N LEU A 117 1.55 21.34 0.46
CA LEU A 117 2.24 20.65 1.55
C LEU A 117 1.44 19.44 2.04
N VAL A 118 0.10 19.56 2.09
CA VAL A 118 -0.76 18.42 2.43
C VAL A 118 -0.56 17.28 1.42
N PHE A 119 -0.64 17.56 0.13
CA PHE A 119 -0.40 16.55 -0.90
C PHE A 119 1.02 15.98 -0.83
N ALA A 120 2.03 16.80 -0.56
CA ALA A 120 3.42 16.37 -0.40
C ALA A 120 3.58 15.38 0.76
N VAL A 121 3.01 15.70 1.93
CA VAL A 121 3.07 14.83 3.12
C VAL A 121 2.37 13.50 2.88
N PHE A 122 1.12 13.54 2.38
CA PHE A 122 0.36 12.32 2.09
C PHE A 122 1.05 11.47 1.00
N GLY A 123 1.56 12.10 -0.05
CA GLY A 123 2.28 11.42 -1.13
C GLY A 123 3.58 10.79 -0.64
N ALA A 124 4.36 11.51 0.16
CA ALA A 124 5.60 11.00 0.73
C ALA A 124 5.36 9.80 1.67
N VAL A 125 4.38 9.89 2.57
CA VAL A 125 4.03 8.78 3.47
C VAL A 125 3.54 7.57 2.68
N THR A 126 2.70 7.78 1.67
CA THR A 126 2.19 6.71 0.80
C THR A 126 3.32 6.03 0.03
N ALA A 127 4.22 6.79 -0.60
CA ALA A 127 5.37 6.28 -1.32
C ALA A 127 6.32 5.51 -0.39
N PHE A 128 6.58 6.05 0.81
CA PHE A 128 7.40 5.39 1.81
C PHE A 128 6.84 4.02 2.22
N LEU A 129 5.54 3.95 2.53
CA LEU A 129 4.90 2.72 2.95
C LEU A 129 4.91 1.66 1.83
N PHE A 130 4.60 2.05 0.59
CA PHE A 130 4.69 1.14 -0.57
C PHE A 130 6.11 0.63 -0.78
N LEU A 131 7.09 1.51 -0.86
CA LEU A 131 8.49 1.11 -1.07
C LEU A 131 8.98 0.21 0.05
N LYS A 132 8.66 0.53 1.30
CA LYS A 132 9.04 -0.28 2.45
C LYS A 132 8.37 -1.65 2.44
N ALA A 133 7.07 -1.71 2.07
CA ALA A 133 6.36 -2.97 1.93
C ALA A 133 6.96 -3.82 0.80
N LEU A 134 7.23 -3.24 -0.36
CA LEU A 134 7.86 -3.94 -1.48
C LEU A 134 9.27 -4.43 -1.13
N TYR A 135 10.07 -3.62 -0.46
CA TYR A 135 11.44 -3.99 -0.10
C TYR A 135 11.49 -5.10 0.96
N GLU A 136 10.63 -5.04 1.98
CA GLU A 136 10.66 -6.01 3.09
C GLU A 136 9.93 -7.33 2.79
N GLN A 137 8.94 -7.33 1.87
CA GLN A 137 8.01 -8.43 1.70
C GLN A 137 8.12 -9.13 0.35
N SER A 138 8.75 -8.52 -0.66
CA SER A 138 8.93 -9.17 -1.95
C SER A 138 10.22 -10.01 -2.00
N GLU A 139 10.19 -11.10 -2.75
CA GLU A 139 11.37 -11.91 -3.03
C GLU A 139 12.35 -11.17 -3.94
N CYS A 140 11.82 -10.45 -4.94
CA CYS A 140 12.60 -9.65 -5.87
C CYS A 140 12.04 -8.23 -5.93
N PHE A 141 12.74 -7.29 -5.27
CA PHE A 141 12.31 -5.89 -5.20
C PHE A 141 12.09 -5.25 -6.57
N TRP A 142 13.04 -5.41 -7.50
CA TRP A 142 12.97 -4.75 -8.80
C TRP A 142 11.79 -5.21 -9.65
N GLN A 143 11.47 -6.48 -9.59
CA GLN A 143 10.31 -7.04 -10.28
C GLN A 143 9.01 -6.50 -9.69
N SER A 144 8.89 -6.50 -8.37
CA SER A 144 7.71 -5.97 -7.67
C SER A 144 7.57 -4.47 -7.87
N PHE A 145 8.68 -3.73 -7.86
CA PHE A 145 8.68 -2.30 -8.13
C PHE A 145 8.30 -2.00 -9.59
N ALA A 146 8.84 -2.74 -10.54
CA ALA A 146 8.44 -2.61 -11.95
C ALA A 146 6.94 -2.87 -12.14
N MET A 147 6.39 -3.91 -11.51
CA MET A 147 4.93 -4.18 -11.53
C MET A 147 4.13 -3.05 -10.88
N PHE A 148 4.59 -2.51 -9.76
CA PHE A 148 3.95 -1.38 -9.10
C PHE A 148 3.86 -0.14 -10.03
N MET A 149 4.91 0.13 -10.81
CA MET A 149 4.93 1.24 -11.77
C MET A 149 4.13 0.94 -13.03
N LEU A 150 4.32 -0.25 -13.66
CA LEU A 150 3.70 -0.62 -14.92
C LEU A 150 2.18 -0.82 -14.80
N LEU A 151 1.69 -1.35 -13.66
CA LEU A 151 0.25 -1.44 -13.39
C LEU A 151 -0.37 -0.09 -13.05
N GLY A 152 0.43 0.99 -13.01
CA GLY A 152 -0.03 2.33 -12.75
C GLY A 152 -0.50 2.55 -11.31
N VAL A 153 -0.13 1.68 -10.37
CA VAL A 153 -0.56 1.81 -8.96
C VAL A 153 -0.06 3.12 -8.37
N TYR A 154 1.19 3.48 -8.65
CA TYR A 154 1.76 4.75 -8.22
C TYR A 154 0.95 5.96 -8.73
N PHE A 155 0.62 6.00 -10.02
CA PHE A 155 -0.11 7.13 -10.59
C PHE A 155 -1.56 7.24 -10.07
N ARG A 156 -2.15 6.12 -9.70
CA ARG A 156 -3.48 6.11 -9.06
C ARG A 156 -3.48 6.70 -7.66
N THR A 157 -2.33 6.74 -6.97
CA THR A 157 -2.21 7.42 -5.68
C THR A 157 -2.53 8.91 -5.77
N PHE A 158 -2.44 9.50 -6.97
CA PHE A 158 -2.75 10.92 -7.20
C PHE A 158 -4.26 11.19 -7.28
N THR A 159 -5.06 10.20 -7.65
CA THR A 159 -6.51 10.36 -7.76
C THR A 159 -7.20 10.19 -6.41
N THR A 160 -6.94 9.10 -5.70
CA THR A 160 -7.59 8.77 -4.44
C THR A 160 -6.57 8.68 -3.30
N VAL A 161 -6.12 9.84 -2.83
CA VAL A 161 -5.02 9.97 -1.86
C VAL A 161 -5.25 9.18 -0.58
N ARG A 162 -6.43 9.33 0.05
CA ARG A 162 -6.79 8.65 1.31
C ARG A 162 -6.81 7.13 1.17
N TYR A 163 -7.44 6.64 0.10
CA TYR A 163 -7.56 5.21 -0.17
C TYR A 163 -6.19 4.56 -0.36
N TYR A 164 -5.31 5.16 -1.18
CA TYR A 164 -3.99 4.59 -1.45
C TYR A 164 -3.05 4.68 -0.26
N LEU A 165 -3.19 5.69 0.61
CA LEU A 165 -2.48 5.73 1.89
C LEU A 165 -2.89 4.55 2.78
N ALA A 166 -4.19 4.33 2.94
CA ALA A 166 -4.70 3.23 3.73
C ALA A 166 -4.33 1.86 3.13
N LEU A 167 -4.36 1.74 1.79
CA LEU A 167 -3.94 0.53 1.08
C LEU A 167 -2.44 0.25 1.26
N ALA A 168 -1.58 1.28 1.18
CA ALA A 168 -0.15 1.15 1.43
C ALA A 168 0.12 0.70 2.88
N ALA A 169 -0.62 1.26 3.84
CA ALA A 169 -0.55 0.84 5.23
C ALA A 169 -1.01 -0.62 5.40
N ALA A 170 -2.09 -1.04 4.73
CA ALA A 170 -2.57 -2.42 4.76
C ALA A 170 -1.53 -3.39 4.17
N LEU A 171 -0.95 -3.05 3.02
CA LEU A 171 0.11 -3.84 2.40
C LEU A 171 1.32 -3.98 3.34
N TYR A 172 1.75 -2.89 3.96
CA TYR A 172 2.82 -2.95 4.94
C TYR A 172 2.43 -3.78 6.18
N GLY A 173 1.16 -3.76 6.56
CA GLY A 173 0.59 -4.53 7.68
C GLY A 173 0.68 -6.05 7.52
N ILE A 174 0.79 -6.58 6.28
CA ILE A 174 0.95 -8.03 6.01
C ILE A 174 2.12 -8.64 6.80
N ARG A 175 3.18 -7.88 7.01
CA ARG A 175 4.34 -8.31 7.82
C ARG A 175 3.97 -8.80 9.22
N PHE A 176 2.95 -8.19 9.84
CA PHE A 176 2.48 -8.59 11.16
C PHE A 176 1.74 -9.93 11.10
N VAL A 177 0.96 -10.14 10.05
CA VAL A 177 0.27 -11.43 9.81
C VAL A 177 1.30 -12.54 9.60
N LEU A 178 2.31 -12.31 8.75
CA LEU A 178 3.40 -13.27 8.50
C LEU A 178 4.20 -13.60 9.76
N ARG A 179 4.32 -12.66 10.70
CA ARG A 179 4.96 -12.84 12.00
C ARG A 179 4.02 -13.38 13.08
N ARG A 180 2.75 -13.67 12.75
CA ARG A 180 1.69 -14.10 13.69
C ARG A 180 1.41 -13.10 14.81
N GLN A 181 1.67 -11.82 14.57
CA GLN A 181 1.41 -10.71 15.50
C GLN A 181 0.04 -10.07 15.18
N TYR A 182 -1.03 -10.84 15.36
CA TYR A 182 -2.38 -10.44 14.94
C TYR A 182 -2.89 -9.19 15.67
N GLY A 183 -2.55 -9.03 16.95
CA GLY A 183 -2.92 -7.81 17.70
C GLY A 183 -2.30 -6.55 17.08
N CYS A 184 -1.00 -6.57 16.75
CA CYS A 184 -0.34 -5.46 16.07
C CYS A 184 -0.94 -5.21 14.68
N PHE A 185 -1.34 -6.27 13.97
CA PHE A 185 -2.00 -6.14 12.68
C PHE A 185 -3.34 -5.41 12.80
N VAL A 186 -4.20 -5.81 13.74
CA VAL A 186 -5.51 -5.17 13.97
C VAL A 186 -5.34 -3.70 14.34
N ILE A 187 -4.42 -3.38 15.26
CA ILE A 187 -4.12 -1.98 15.64
C ILE A 187 -3.66 -1.19 14.42
N TRP A 188 -2.76 -1.76 13.61
CA TRP A 188 -2.22 -1.11 12.42
C TRP A 188 -3.31 -0.82 11.37
N ILE A 189 -4.20 -1.78 11.11
CA ILE A 189 -5.34 -1.58 10.21
C ILE A 189 -6.32 -0.57 10.81
N GLY A 190 -6.51 -0.57 12.13
CA GLY A 190 -7.32 0.45 12.82
C GLY A 190 -6.77 1.87 12.60
N ILE A 191 -5.45 2.05 12.68
CA ILE A 191 -4.80 3.33 12.35
C ILE A 191 -5.01 3.69 10.88
N ALA A 192 -4.84 2.73 9.97
CA ALA A 192 -5.09 2.96 8.54
C ALA A 192 -6.56 3.34 8.26
N ALA A 193 -7.51 2.79 9.01
CA ALA A 193 -8.93 3.09 8.89
C ALA A 193 -9.29 4.53 9.31
N LEU A 194 -8.46 5.21 10.10
CA LEU A 194 -8.60 6.63 10.41
C LEU A 194 -8.41 7.51 9.16
N PHE A 195 -7.76 6.99 8.12
CA PHE A 195 -7.58 7.68 6.84
C PHE A 195 -8.59 7.22 5.78
N HIS A 196 -9.00 5.95 5.82
CA HIS A 196 -10.02 5.44 4.90
C HIS A 196 -10.66 4.16 5.42
N LYS A 197 -11.95 4.24 5.76
CA LYS A 197 -12.71 3.17 6.43
C LYS A 197 -12.76 1.86 5.65
N SER A 198 -12.74 1.91 4.30
CA SER A 198 -12.82 0.69 3.48
C SER A 198 -11.66 -0.29 3.69
N VAL A 199 -10.53 0.17 4.24
CA VAL A 199 -9.39 -0.71 4.57
C VAL A 199 -9.74 -1.79 5.60
N LEU A 200 -10.79 -1.58 6.41
CA LEU A 200 -11.28 -2.61 7.36
C LEU A 200 -11.69 -3.92 6.65
N MET A 201 -12.04 -3.86 5.37
CA MET A 201 -12.32 -5.06 4.56
C MET A 201 -11.09 -5.98 4.41
N VAL A 202 -9.91 -5.47 4.67
CA VAL A 202 -8.67 -6.27 4.63
C VAL A 202 -8.60 -7.24 5.83
N LEU A 203 -9.20 -6.92 6.98
CA LEU A 203 -9.19 -7.79 8.16
C LEU A 203 -9.73 -9.19 7.88
N PRO A 204 -10.97 -9.37 7.36
CA PRO A 204 -11.48 -10.70 7.06
C PRO A 204 -10.70 -11.40 5.94
N LEU A 205 -10.19 -10.67 4.94
CA LEU A 205 -9.37 -11.25 3.87
C LEU A 205 -8.07 -11.87 4.41
N TYR A 206 -7.41 -11.21 5.35
CA TYR A 206 -6.19 -11.75 5.96
C TYR A 206 -6.46 -12.91 6.92
N LEU A 207 -7.61 -12.89 7.60
CA LEU A 207 -8.04 -14.07 8.37
C LEU A 207 -8.25 -15.29 7.46
N LEU A 208 -8.84 -15.08 6.27
CA LEU A 208 -8.97 -16.14 5.26
C LEU A 208 -7.61 -16.68 4.80
N ALA A 209 -6.61 -15.80 4.62
CA ALA A 209 -5.27 -16.19 4.21
C ALA A 209 -4.53 -17.03 5.27
N VAL A 210 -4.87 -16.89 6.54
CA VAL A 210 -4.26 -17.63 7.67
C VAL A 210 -4.91 -19.01 7.89
N LEU A 211 -6.11 -19.24 7.35
CA LEU A 211 -6.79 -20.54 7.46
C LEU A 211 -5.93 -21.68 6.84
N PRO A 212 -5.88 -22.85 7.47
CA PRO A 212 -5.20 -23.99 6.89
C PRO A 212 -5.92 -24.44 5.61
N TRP A 213 -5.33 -24.16 4.45
CA TRP A 213 -5.89 -24.48 3.14
C TRP A 213 -6.01 -26.00 2.93
N LYS A 214 -7.14 -26.56 3.33
CA LYS A 214 -7.51 -27.95 3.01
C LYS A 214 -8.18 -27.98 1.62
N LYS A 215 -8.06 -29.10 0.92
CA LYS A 215 -8.59 -29.30 -0.44
C LYS A 215 -10.07 -28.91 -0.64
N TRP A 216 -10.87 -28.92 0.42
CA TRP A 216 -12.30 -28.57 0.38
C TRP A 216 -12.57 -27.07 0.59
N ILE A 217 -11.61 -26.27 1.07
CA ILE A 217 -11.81 -24.83 1.35
C ILE A 217 -11.97 -24.04 0.05
N ALA A 218 -11.16 -24.34 -0.96
CA ALA A 218 -11.28 -23.67 -2.27
C ALA A 218 -12.67 -23.89 -2.89
N PRO A 219 -13.20 -25.12 -3.05
CA PRO A 219 -14.54 -25.32 -3.56
C PRO A 219 -15.62 -24.70 -2.64
N ALA A 220 -15.47 -24.76 -1.32
CA ALA A 220 -16.41 -24.12 -0.40
C ALA A 220 -16.48 -22.59 -0.60
N LEU A 221 -15.35 -21.92 -0.73
CA LEU A 221 -15.28 -20.48 -1.00
C LEU A 221 -15.86 -20.13 -2.38
N THR A 222 -15.65 -20.99 -3.37
CA THR A 222 -16.25 -20.81 -4.71
C THR A 222 -17.79 -20.91 -4.64
N VAL A 223 -18.32 -21.86 -3.90
CA VAL A 223 -19.77 -22.00 -3.69
C VAL A 223 -20.32 -20.80 -2.93
N ILE A 224 -19.69 -20.39 -1.84
CA ILE A 224 -20.07 -19.19 -1.07
C ILE A 224 -20.04 -17.93 -1.94
N GLY A 225 -18.99 -17.77 -2.76
CA GLY A 225 -18.87 -16.67 -3.69
C GLY A 225 -19.98 -16.71 -4.78
N GLY A 226 -20.30 -17.89 -5.30
CA GLY A 226 -21.40 -18.10 -6.24
C GLY A 226 -22.77 -17.76 -5.65
N ILE A 227 -23.04 -18.20 -4.41
CA ILE A 227 -24.24 -17.84 -3.66
C ILE A 227 -24.30 -16.33 -3.46
N GLY A 228 -23.18 -15.71 -3.02
CA GLY A 228 -23.06 -14.26 -2.85
C GLY A 228 -23.33 -13.50 -4.15
N PHE A 229 -22.89 -14.02 -5.30
CA PHE A 229 -23.16 -13.44 -6.61
C PHE A 229 -24.64 -13.52 -6.99
N VAL A 230 -25.30 -14.65 -6.73
CA VAL A 230 -26.74 -14.81 -6.98
C VAL A 230 -27.57 -13.87 -6.08
N PHE A 231 -27.19 -13.76 -4.82
CA PHE A 231 -27.86 -12.92 -3.82
C PHE A 231 -27.24 -11.51 -3.71
N GLN A 232 -26.53 -11.03 -4.73
CA GLN A 232 -25.87 -9.72 -4.69
C GLN A 232 -26.81 -8.54 -4.39
N ARG A 233 -28.04 -8.54 -4.96
CA ARG A 233 -29.03 -7.45 -4.73
C ARG A 233 -29.53 -7.41 -3.28
N PRO A 234 -30.03 -8.52 -2.69
CA PRO A 234 -30.40 -8.50 -1.27
C PRO A 234 -29.21 -8.20 -0.32
N LEU A 235 -28.01 -8.69 -0.62
CA LEU A 235 -26.80 -8.36 0.13
C LEU A 235 -26.43 -6.87 0.05
N LEU A 236 -26.58 -6.28 -1.15
CA LEU A 236 -26.37 -4.85 -1.35
C LEU A 236 -27.38 -4.04 -0.53
N ASN A 237 -28.67 -4.39 -0.59
CA ASN A 237 -29.71 -3.73 0.19
C ASN A 237 -29.46 -3.83 1.69
N LEU A 238 -29.01 -4.98 2.18
CA LEU A 238 -28.60 -5.15 3.57
C LEU A 238 -27.40 -4.25 3.91
N ALA A 239 -26.39 -4.20 3.05
CA ALA A 239 -25.23 -3.33 3.24
C ALA A 239 -25.63 -1.84 3.26
N LEU A 240 -26.58 -1.42 2.41
CA LEU A 240 -27.12 -0.06 2.37
C LEU A 240 -27.96 0.29 3.61
N THR A 241 -28.50 -0.70 4.30
CA THR A 241 -29.16 -0.47 5.59
C THR A 241 -28.14 -0.11 6.67
N TRP A 242 -26.93 -0.69 6.61
CA TRP A 242 -25.83 -0.40 7.53
C TRP A 242 -25.05 0.87 7.14
N TYR A 243 -25.03 1.22 5.83
CA TYR A 243 -24.34 2.38 5.29
C TYR A 243 -25.28 3.22 4.40
N PRO A 244 -26.22 3.94 4.98
CA PRO A 244 -27.24 4.71 4.23
C PRO A 244 -26.63 5.81 3.35
N THR A 245 -25.44 6.31 3.69
CA THR A 245 -24.71 7.36 2.94
C THR A 245 -24.45 6.99 1.47
N TYR A 246 -24.42 5.69 1.13
CA TYR A 246 -24.22 5.24 -0.24
C TYR A 246 -25.50 5.09 -1.06
N ARG A 247 -26.68 5.19 -0.42
CA ARG A 247 -27.99 4.94 -1.07
C ARG A 247 -28.27 5.92 -2.21
N ASP A 248 -27.89 7.19 -2.03
CA ASP A 248 -28.20 8.28 -2.95
C ASP A 248 -27.00 8.68 -3.82
N THR A 249 -25.96 7.83 -3.86
CA THR A 249 -24.80 8.08 -4.72
C THR A 249 -25.08 7.75 -6.18
N VAL A 250 -24.47 8.52 -7.10
CA VAL A 250 -24.53 8.33 -8.55
C VAL A 250 -24.15 6.90 -8.97
N TYR A 251 -23.36 6.19 -8.18
CA TYR A 251 -22.94 4.80 -8.42
C TYR A 251 -24.10 3.79 -8.31
N LEU A 252 -25.13 4.10 -7.54
CA LEU A 252 -26.29 3.23 -7.33
C LEU A 252 -27.51 3.69 -8.11
N SER A 253 -27.64 4.98 -8.42
CA SER A 253 -28.73 5.56 -9.21
C SER A 253 -28.63 5.24 -10.70
N GLN A 254 -27.42 5.13 -11.22
CA GLN A 254 -27.21 4.53 -12.55
C GLN A 254 -27.17 3.03 -12.34
N ASP A 255 -28.05 2.28 -12.98
CA ASP A 255 -28.13 0.81 -12.97
C ASP A 255 -26.80 0.19 -13.51
N ILE A 256 -25.71 0.62 -12.90
CA ILE A 256 -24.36 0.07 -13.07
C ILE A 256 -24.42 -1.26 -12.33
N GLY A 257 -25.16 -2.19 -12.95
CA GLY A 257 -25.12 -3.57 -12.54
C GLY A 257 -23.65 -3.94 -12.38
N LEU A 258 -23.33 -4.78 -11.41
CA LEU A 258 -22.00 -5.35 -11.17
C LEU A 258 -21.52 -6.04 -12.47
N LYS A 259 -21.33 -5.27 -13.52
CA LYS A 259 -20.71 -5.71 -14.76
C LYS A 259 -19.28 -6.00 -14.43
N ALA A 260 -18.95 -7.29 -14.35
CA ALA A 260 -17.57 -7.72 -14.26
C ALA A 260 -16.80 -7.02 -15.39
N ASN A 261 -16.06 -6.00 -15.05
CA ASN A 261 -15.31 -5.25 -16.04
C ASN A 261 -14.19 -6.17 -16.54
N ALA A 262 -14.10 -6.40 -17.84
CA ALA A 262 -13.08 -7.26 -18.45
C ALA A 262 -11.67 -6.89 -17.99
N SER A 263 -11.40 -5.61 -17.72
CA SER A 263 -10.14 -5.15 -17.17
C SER A 263 -9.90 -5.63 -15.71
N GLY A 264 -10.96 -5.82 -14.92
CA GLY A 264 -10.86 -6.38 -13.56
C GLY A 264 -10.53 -7.88 -13.60
N ILE A 265 -11.15 -8.63 -14.52
CA ILE A 265 -10.88 -10.06 -14.71
C ILE A 265 -9.44 -10.27 -15.22
N LEU A 266 -8.97 -9.47 -16.17
CA LEU A 266 -7.60 -9.51 -16.66
C LEU A 266 -6.58 -9.21 -15.56
N ARG A 267 -6.87 -8.26 -14.67
CA ARG A 267 -5.98 -7.96 -13.54
C ARG A 267 -5.94 -9.09 -12.53
N LEU A 268 -7.06 -9.71 -12.23
CA LEU A 268 -7.11 -10.89 -11.36
C LEU A 268 -6.34 -12.06 -11.96
N SER A 269 -6.44 -12.29 -13.28
CA SER A 269 -5.69 -13.36 -13.96
C SER A 269 -4.18 -13.09 -13.96
N LEU A 270 -3.74 -11.83 -14.10
CA LEU A 270 -2.33 -11.45 -14.02
C LEU A 270 -1.72 -11.63 -12.61
N ILE A 271 -2.52 -11.43 -11.56
CA ILE A 271 -2.09 -11.70 -10.17
C ILE A 271 -1.91 -13.20 -9.94
N HIS A 272 -2.64 -14.04 -10.66
CA HIS A 272 -2.58 -15.51 -10.53
C HIS A 272 -1.38 -16.14 -11.25
N ILE A 273 -0.75 -15.44 -12.17
CA ILE A 273 0.44 -15.88 -12.91
C ILE A 273 1.70 -15.48 -12.17
#